data_5b093be981340c6575f91903194721c2
#
_entry.id   5b093be981340c6575f91903194721c2
#
_cell.length_a   1.000
_cell.length_b   1.000
_cell.length_c   1.000
_cell.angle_alpha   90.00
_cell.angle_beta   90.00
_cell.angle_gamma   90.00
#
_symmetry.space_group_name_H-M   'P 1'
#
loop_
_entity.id
_entity.type
_entity.pdbx_description
1 polymer ?
#
loop_
_entity_poly.entity_id
_entity_poly.type
_entity_poly.pdbx_seq_one_letter_code
_entity_poly.pdbx_strand_id
1 'polypeptide(L)'
;MSQTFDPNAILFIHPSHPSMRQRRYLRRFRAWMRALALLILLCLIYPAPAVSETLRLASYTAALERNAPGLLYRDILYGKSPQIRAALRLIATIKPDVLALQRFDWDAELRAARAFQSALKAQGWEMQNLLAPRPNTGVATGVDIDGNGQIGGPGDAQSYGIFAGQRGLLLLSRLPFDVQNSQDHSQVLWAEVPQTQSTDPPEIAKAQRLAYVAMLQTSITWQQHPISLLTFHASPPIFDGPEDRNGRRNADEIA
;
A
#
# COMPACT_ATOMS: atom_id res chain seq x y z
N MET A 1 -51.94 -25.15 84.36
CA MET A 1 -50.85 -26.00 83.94
C MET A 1 -49.83 -25.16 83.25
N SER A 2 -48.79 -24.71 83.94
CA SER A 2 -47.67 -23.92 83.44
C SER A 2 -46.54 -24.86 83.02
N GLN A 3 -46.20 -24.84 81.74
CA GLN A 3 -44.96 -25.51 81.31
C GLN A 3 -43.79 -24.51 81.44
N THR A 4 -42.88 -24.82 82.29
CA THR A 4 -41.64 -24.05 82.44
C THR A 4 -40.68 -24.40 81.32
N PHE A 5 -40.21 -23.39 80.62
CA PHE A 5 -39.15 -23.45 79.58
C PHE A 5 -37.78 -23.55 80.28
N ASP A 6 -37.02 -24.57 79.94
CA ASP A 6 -35.63 -24.71 80.43
C ASP A 6 -34.67 -23.98 79.47
N PRO A 7 -33.99 -22.93 79.91
CA PRO A 7 -33.14 -22.09 78.99
C PRO A 7 -31.74 -22.72 78.74
N ASN A 8 -31.44 -23.94 79.25
CA ASN A 8 -30.12 -24.53 79.12
C ASN A 8 -30.06 -25.80 78.26
N ALA A 9 -31.02 -26.05 77.39
CA ALA A 9 -30.95 -27.14 76.42
C ALA A 9 -29.93 -26.82 75.31
N ILE A 10 -28.66 -27.12 75.48
CA ILE A 10 -27.60 -27.09 74.45
C ILE A 10 -27.83 -28.23 73.46
N LEU A 11 -28.35 -27.87 72.24
CA LEU A 11 -28.53 -28.83 71.16
C LEU A 11 -27.16 -29.12 70.55
N PHE A 12 -26.54 -30.27 70.91
CA PHE A 12 -25.33 -30.74 70.23
C PHE A 12 -25.70 -31.30 68.86
N ILE A 13 -25.49 -30.47 67.79
CA ILE A 13 -25.55 -30.94 66.42
C ILE A 13 -24.28 -31.74 66.15
N HIS A 14 -24.35 -33.05 66.22
CA HIS A 14 -23.24 -33.94 65.85
C HIS A 14 -23.06 -33.87 64.32
N PRO A 15 -21.87 -33.49 63.80
CA PRO A 15 -21.65 -33.49 62.35
C PRO A 15 -21.72 -34.95 61.87
N SER A 16 -22.72 -35.28 61.09
CA SER A 16 -22.88 -36.60 60.49
C SER A 16 -21.69 -36.87 59.57
N HIS A 17 -20.89 -37.91 59.92
CA HIS A 17 -19.79 -38.32 59.06
C HIS A 17 -20.32 -38.76 57.68
N PRO A 18 -19.78 -38.27 56.56
CA PRO A 18 -20.26 -38.62 55.25
C PRO A 18 -20.11 -40.11 55.01
N SER A 19 -21.17 -40.76 54.49
CA SER A 19 -21.22 -42.19 54.22
C SER A 19 -20.11 -42.59 53.23
N MET A 20 -19.69 -43.89 53.25
CA MET A 20 -18.64 -44.40 52.34
C MET A 20 -18.96 -44.14 50.86
N ARG A 21 -20.24 -44.10 50.47
CA ARG A 21 -20.70 -43.73 49.12
C ARG A 21 -20.43 -42.24 48.84
N GLN A 22 -20.73 -41.32 49.75
CA GLN A 22 -20.47 -39.89 49.59
C GLN A 22 -18.97 -39.59 49.52
N ARG A 23 -18.12 -40.29 50.25
CA ARG A 23 -16.66 -40.13 50.18
C ARG A 23 -16.10 -40.58 48.82
N ARG A 24 -16.67 -41.65 48.20
CA ARG A 24 -16.30 -42.08 46.83
C ARG A 24 -16.74 -41.07 45.77
N TYR A 25 -17.92 -40.47 45.87
CA TYR A 25 -18.40 -39.41 44.97
C TYR A 25 -17.53 -38.17 45.09
N LEU A 26 -17.22 -37.68 46.25
CA LEU A 26 -16.38 -36.51 46.48
C LEU A 26 -14.93 -36.72 45.97
N ARG A 27 -14.38 -37.94 46.09
CA ARG A 27 -13.05 -38.25 45.51
C ARG A 27 -13.08 -38.23 43.98
N ARG A 28 -14.10 -38.80 43.36
CA ARG A 28 -14.28 -38.77 41.89
C ARG A 28 -14.51 -37.34 41.37
N PHE A 29 -15.31 -36.58 42.05
CA PHE A 29 -15.58 -35.18 41.70
C PHE A 29 -14.30 -34.34 41.80
N ARG A 30 -13.50 -34.46 42.84
CA ARG A 30 -12.21 -33.76 42.96
C ARG A 30 -11.19 -34.21 41.90
N ALA A 31 -11.18 -35.50 41.54
CA ALA A 31 -10.33 -35.97 40.44
C ALA A 31 -10.75 -35.37 39.07
N TRP A 32 -12.05 -35.31 38.81
CA TRP A 32 -12.60 -34.66 37.60
C TRP A 32 -12.29 -33.17 37.55
N MET A 33 -12.46 -32.46 38.65
CA MET A 33 -12.12 -31.03 38.75
C MET A 33 -10.62 -30.76 38.51
N ARG A 34 -9.75 -31.64 39.04
CA ARG A 34 -8.31 -31.55 38.80
C ARG A 34 -7.96 -31.83 37.33
N ALA A 35 -8.60 -32.83 36.71
CA ALA A 35 -8.41 -33.13 35.29
C ALA A 35 -8.89 -31.97 34.40
N LEU A 36 -10.03 -31.37 34.75
CA LEU A 36 -10.55 -30.19 34.01
C LEU A 36 -9.64 -28.98 34.19
N ALA A 37 -9.14 -28.71 35.39
CA ALA A 37 -8.20 -27.63 35.66
C ALA A 37 -6.87 -27.83 34.91
N LEU A 38 -6.35 -29.05 34.84
CA LEU A 38 -5.17 -29.43 34.06
C LEU A 38 -5.41 -29.22 32.54
N LEU A 39 -6.58 -29.60 32.04
CA LEU A 39 -6.95 -29.43 30.65
C LEU A 39 -7.05 -27.93 30.28
N ILE A 40 -7.66 -27.12 31.14
CA ILE A 40 -7.73 -25.65 30.95
C ILE A 40 -6.32 -25.04 31.00
N LEU A 41 -5.47 -25.47 31.93
CA LEU A 41 -4.09 -25.01 32.02
C LEU A 41 -3.29 -25.40 30.79
N LEU A 42 -3.50 -26.61 30.24
CA LEU A 42 -2.86 -27.08 29.01
C LEU A 42 -3.31 -26.24 27.79
N CYS A 43 -4.60 -25.89 27.71
CA CYS A 43 -5.12 -25.00 26.66
C CYS A 43 -4.56 -23.56 26.76
N LEU A 44 -4.24 -23.08 27.95
CA LEU A 44 -3.64 -21.76 28.16
C LEU A 44 -2.13 -21.73 27.86
N ILE A 45 -1.45 -22.88 27.89
CA ILE A 45 -0.01 -22.99 27.60
C ILE A 45 0.26 -23.25 26.12
N TYR A 46 -0.71 -23.78 25.36
CA TYR A 46 -0.57 -23.88 23.91
C TYR A 46 -0.74 -22.51 23.28
N PRO A 47 0.34 -21.86 22.81
CA PRO A 47 0.18 -20.63 22.03
C PRO A 47 -0.64 -20.99 20.78
N ALA A 48 -1.73 -20.27 20.56
CA ALA A 48 -2.40 -20.33 19.26
C ALA A 48 -1.33 -20.12 18.18
N PRO A 49 -1.32 -20.90 17.08
CA PRO A 49 -0.37 -20.68 16.01
C PRO A 49 -0.50 -19.20 15.59
N ALA A 50 0.56 -18.42 15.78
CA ALA A 50 0.63 -17.07 15.27
C ALA A 50 0.56 -17.20 13.75
N VAL A 51 -0.61 -16.97 13.16
CA VAL A 51 -0.73 -16.83 11.73
C VAL A 51 0.04 -15.56 11.41
N SER A 52 1.24 -15.71 10.86
CA SER A 52 2.01 -14.59 10.34
C SER A 52 1.20 -13.99 9.20
N GLU A 53 0.56 -12.85 9.47
CA GLU A 53 -0.05 -12.07 8.40
C GLU A 53 1.08 -11.55 7.50
N THR A 54 0.98 -11.83 6.22
CA THR A 54 1.96 -11.40 5.22
C THR A 54 1.47 -10.13 4.55
N LEU A 55 2.26 -9.06 4.58
CA LEU A 55 2.02 -7.86 3.78
C LEU A 55 2.48 -8.12 2.35
N ARG A 56 1.57 -7.97 1.39
CA ARG A 56 1.85 -8.18 -0.02
C ARG A 56 1.99 -6.84 -0.74
N LEU A 57 3.21 -6.54 -1.16
CA LEU A 57 3.53 -5.38 -1.98
C LEU A 57 3.66 -5.82 -3.44
N ALA A 58 3.08 -5.05 -4.37
CA ALA A 58 3.20 -5.30 -5.80
C ALA A 58 3.59 -4.03 -6.55
N SER A 59 4.48 -4.18 -7.52
CA SER A 59 4.83 -3.17 -8.52
C SER A 59 4.47 -3.72 -9.90
N TYR A 60 3.70 -2.94 -10.69
CA TYR A 60 3.18 -3.42 -11.96
C TYR A 60 3.15 -2.32 -13.01
N THR A 61 3.89 -2.53 -14.10
CA THR A 61 3.84 -1.68 -15.30
C THR A 61 2.72 -2.20 -16.21
N ALA A 62 1.51 -1.63 -16.07
CA ALA A 62 0.33 -2.09 -16.76
C ALA A 62 0.16 -1.53 -18.19
N ALA A 63 0.97 -0.53 -18.55
CA ALA A 63 0.92 0.17 -19.85
C ALA A 63 -0.51 0.67 -20.20
N LEU A 64 -1.16 1.30 -19.23
CA LEU A 64 -2.53 1.78 -19.36
C LEU A 64 -2.60 3.22 -19.90
N GLU A 65 -1.50 3.75 -20.38
CA GLU A 65 -1.49 5.06 -21.04
C GLU A 65 -2.25 5.06 -22.37
N ARG A 66 -2.72 6.25 -22.77
CA ARG A 66 -3.45 6.51 -24.02
C ARG A 66 -2.80 7.63 -24.81
N ASN A 67 -3.25 7.80 -26.05
CA ASN A 67 -2.71 8.82 -26.97
C ASN A 67 -3.39 10.20 -26.84
N ALA A 68 -4.31 10.37 -25.89
CA ALA A 68 -4.92 11.66 -25.59
C ALA A 68 -5.48 11.66 -24.16
N PRO A 69 -5.58 12.85 -23.52
CA PRO A 69 -6.10 12.98 -22.18
C PRO A 69 -7.56 12.51 -22.09
N GLY A 70 -7.90 11.91 -20.95
CA GLY A 70 -9.26 11.41 -20.65
C GLY A 70 -9.64 10.09 -21.33
N LEU A 71 -8.85 9.58 -22.30
CA LEU A 71 -9.18 8.33 -22.99
C LEU A 71 -9.10 7.12 -22.04
N LEU A 72 -8.13 7.09 -21.12
CA LEU A 72 -8.05 6.02 -20.13
C LEU A 72 -9.31 6.00 -19.25
N TYR A 73 -9.74 7.15 -18.73
CA TYR A 73 -10.97 7.27 -17.96
C TYR A 73 -12.19 6.72 -18.72
N ARG A 74 -12.37 7.18 -19.96
CA ARG A 74 -13.43 6.69 -20.85
C ARG A 74 -13.38 5.17 -21.01
N ASP A 75 -12.20 4.60 -21.29
CA ASP A 75 -12.05 3.16 -21.57
C ASP A 75 -12.32 2.31 -20.34
N ILE A 76 -11.98 2.83 -19.13
CA ILE A 76 -12.34 2.19 -17.86
C ILE A 76 -13.86 2.16 -17.69
N LEU A 77 -14.54 3.28 -17.90
CA LEU A 77 -16.01 3.37 -17.77
C LEU A 77 -16.74 2.45 -18.74
N TYR A 78 -16.27 2.40 -20.00
CA TYR A 78 -16.88 1.49 -20.99
C TYR A 78 -16.63 0.02 -20.71
N GLY A 79 -15.58 -0.32 -19.94
CA GLY A 79 -15.28 -1.68 -19.54
C GLY A 79 -14.98 -2.66 -20.69
N LYS A 80 -14.79 -2.16 -21.94
CA LYS A 80 -14.59 -2.98 -23.13
C LYS A 80 -13.13 -3.28 -23.44
N SER A 81 -12.17 -2.53 -22.85
CA SER A 81 -10.73 -2.75 -23.08
C SER A 81 -10.26 -4.09 -22.55
N PRO A 82 -9.77 -5.01 -23.39
CA PRO A 82 -9.23 -6.29 -22.92
C PRO A 82 -8.04 -6.13 -21.97
N GLN A 83 -7.19 -5.14 -22.23
CA GLN A 83 -6.02 -4.80 -21.42
C GLN A 83 -6.41 -4.38 -20.01
N ILE A 84 -7.37 -3.44 -19.86
CA ILE A 84 -7.85 -3.00 -18.54
C ILE A 84 -8.46 -4.16 -17.78
N ARG A 85 -9.31 -4.98 -18.45
CA ARG A 85 -9.91 -6.17 -17.83
C ARG A 85 -8.86 -7.18 -17.38
N ALA A 86 -7.81 -7.39 -18.16
CA ALA A 86 -6.70 -8.28 -17.79
C ALA A 86 -5.95 -7.76 -16.57
N ALA A 87 -5.60 -6.46 -16.54
CA ALA A 87 -4.95 -5.83 -15.40
C ALA A 87 -5.79 -5.94 -14.12
N LEU A 88 -7.08 -5.62 -14.19
CA LEU A 88 -7.99 -5.75 -13.05
C LEU A 88 -8.08 -7.18 -12.52
N ARG A 89 -8.24 -8.18 -13.40
CA ARG A 89 -8.26 -9.60 -13.00
C ARG A 89 -6.95 -10.04 -12.37
N LEU A 90 -5.80 -9.64 -12.94
CA LEU A 90 -4.49 -9.98 -12.41
C LEU A 90 -4.33 -9.43 -10.99
N ILE A 91 -4.63 -8.15 -10.78
CA ILE A 91 -4.54 -7.52 -9.46
C ILE A 91 -5.49 -8.18 -8.45
N ALA A 92 -6.75 -8.46 -8.86
CA ALA A 92 -7.72 -9.13 -8.01
C ALA A 92 -7.34 -10.59 -7.68
N THR A 93 -6.51 -11.24 -8.52
CA THR A 93 -5.98 -12.60 -8.26
C THR A 93 -4.79 -12.54 -7.30
N ILE A 94 -3.86 -11.61 -7.50
CA ILE A 94 -2.66 -11.43 -6.66
C ILE A 94 -3.04 -10.92 -5.27
N LYS A 95 -4.09 -10.07 -5.20
CA LYS A 95 -4.59 -9.47 -3.96
C LYS A 95 -3.50 -8.73 -3.18
N PRO A 96 -2.83 -7.72 -3.76
CA PRO A 96 -1.81 -6.96 -3.06
C PRO A 96 -2.45 -6.07 -1.99
N ASP A 97 -1.74 -5.87 -0.87
CA ASP A 97 -2.13 -4.89 0.15
C ASP A 97 -1.72 -3.47 -0.25
N VAL A 98 -0.60 -3.35 -0.96
CA VAL A 98 -0.14 -2.12 -1.61
C VAL A 98 0.25 -2.42 -3.05
N LEU A 99 -0.20 -1.57 -3.97
CA LEU A 99 0.09 -1.65 -5.40
C LEU A 99 0.67 -0.34 -5.90
N ALA A 100 1.85 -0.38 -6.50
CA ALA A 100 2.40 0.70 -7.32
C ALA A 100 2.17 0.35 -8.80
N LEU A 101 1.33 1.14 -9.47
CA LEU A 101 0.97 0.96 -10.87
C LEU A 101 1.64 2.03 -11.72
N GLN A 102 2.52 1.62 -12.64
CA GLN A 102 3.22 2.52 -13.54
C GLN A 102 2.51 2.60 -14.89
N ARG A 103 2.78 3.70 -15.63
CA ARG A 103 2.22 4.00 -16.95
C ARG A 103 0.69 4.04 -16.92
N PHE A 104 0.17 4.79 -15.95
CA PHE A 104 -1.24 5.08 -15.75
C PHE A 104 -1.48 6.57 -16.02
N ASP A 105 -2.35 6.92 -16.96
CA ASP A 105 -2.61 8.34 -17.27
C ASP A 105 -3.25 9.04 -16.08
N TRP A 106 -2.67 10.19 -15.74
CA TRP A 106 -3.09 11.04 -14.64
C TRP A 106 -4.03 12.14 -15.12
N ASP A 107 -5.02 12.48 -14.36
CA ASP A 107 -5.84 13.67 -14.51
C ASP A 107 -5.99 14.41 -13.17
N ALA A 108 -6.13 15.74 -13.20
CA ALA A 108 -6.12 16.59 -12.01
C ALA A 108 -7.21 16.25 -10.98
N GLU A 109 -8.33 15.70 -11.42
CA GLU A 109 -9.43 15.27 -10.55
C GLU A 109 -9.34 13.80 -10.17
N LEU A 110 -8.29 13.07 -10.62
CA LEU A 110 -8.05 11.65 -10.39
C LEU A 110 -9.25 10.77 -10.82
N ARG A 111 -10.00 11.19 -11.84
CA ARG A 111 -11.19 10.45 -12.31
C ARG A 111 -10.84 9.06 -12.82
N ALA A 112 -9.77 8.95 -13.62
CA ALA A 112 -9.30 7.66 -14.12
C ALA A 112 -8.89 6.74 -12.96
N ALA A 113 -8.15 7.26 -11.97
CA ALA A 113 -7.71 6.50 -10.80
C ALA A 113 -8.88 6.00 -9.94
N ARG A 114 -9.86 6.88 -9.66
CA ARG A 114 -11.07 6.50 -8.89
C ARG A 114 -11.95 5.50 -9.64
N ALA A 115 -12.08 5.66 -10.97
CA ALA A 115 -12.82 4.69 -11.79
C ALA A 115 -12.13 3.32 -11.80
N PHE A 116 -10.79 3.29 -11.89
CA PHE A 116 -10.01 2.05 -11.81
C PHE A 116 -10.14 1.37 -10.44
N GLN A 117 -10.04 2.14 -9.36
CA GLN A 117 -10.27 1.67 -7.99
C GLN A 117 -11.67 1.05 -7.83
N SER A 118 -12.70 1.71 -8.36
CA SER A 118 -14.08 1.20 -8.33
C SER A 118 -14.26 -0.08 -9.15
N ALA A 119 -13.62 -0.14 -10.33
CA ALA A 119 -13.64 -1.33 -11.18
C ALA A 119 -12.89 -2.51 -10.52
N LEU A 120 -11.80 -2.26 -9.80
CA LEU A 120 -11.08 -3.27 -9.04
C LEU A 120 -11.93 -3.81 -7.87
N LYS A 121 -12.62 -2.93 -7.15
CA LYS A 121 -13.58 -3.33 -6.11
C LYS A 121 -14.67 -4.25 -6.67
N ALA A 122 -15.17 -3.96 -7.86
CA ALA A 122 -16.15 -4.80 -8.55
C ALA A 122 -15.61 -6.19 -8.96
N GLN A 123 -14.27 -6.34 -9.06
CA GLN A 123 -13.60 -7.65 -9.22
C GLN A 123 -13.36 -8.37 -7.88
N GLY A 124 -13.87 -7.85 -6.76
CA GLY A 124 -13.75 -8.46 -5.43
C GLY A 124 -12.47 -8.12 -4.69
N TRP A 125 -11.71 -7.12 -5.12
CA TRP A 125 -10.52 -6.64 -4.39
C TRP A 125 -10.57 -5.14 -4.16
N GLU A 126 -10.87 -4.73 -2.92
CA GLU A 126 -11.01 -3.33 -2.54
C GLU A 126 -9.70 -2.77 -1.99
N MET A 127 -9.24 -1.65 -2.56
CA MET A 127 -8.10 -0.87 -2.11
C MET A 127 -8.58 0.57 -1.89
N GLN A 128 -8.88 0.93 -0.63
CA GLN A 128 -9.62 2.15 -0.28
C GLN A 128 -8.81 3.43 -0.46
N ASN A 129 -7.47 3.33 -0.35
CA ASN A 129 -6.59 4.48 -0.34
C ASN A 129 -5.87 4.59 -1.69
N LEU A 130 -5.76 5.82 -2.21
CA LEU A 130 -5.03 6.10 -3.43
C LEU A 130 -4.18 7.36 -3.29
N LEU A 131 -2.99 7.33 -3.91
CA LEU A 131 -2.13 8.48 -4.17
C LEU A 131 -1.72 8.45 -5.64
N ALA A 132 -1.73 9.61 -6.28
CA ALA A 132 -1.29 9.77 -7.66
C ALA A 132 -0.63 11.14 -7.80
N PRO A 133 0.72 11.23 -7.64
CA PRO A 133 1.44 12.47 -7.82
C PRO A 133 1.31 12.95 -9.27
N ARG A 134 1.32 14.28 -9.47
CA ARG A 134 1.34 14.85 -10.81
C ARG A 134 2.63 14.45 -11.52
N PRO A 135 2.58 13.75 -12.65
CA PRO A 135 3.79 13.32 -13.32
C PRO A 135 4.46 14.45 -14.11
N ASN A 136 5.75 14.31 -14.34
CA ASN A 136 6.55 15.18 -15.19
C ASN A 136 6.33 14.92 -16.69
N THR A 137 5.80 13.77 -17.03
CA THR A 137 5.57 13.34 -18.41
C THR A 137 4.66 14.31 -19.15
N GLY A 138 5.12 14.83 -20.29
CA GLY A 138 4.38 15.79 -21.10
C GLY A 138 4.28 17.21 -20.53
N VAL A 139 4.94 17.49 -19.41
CA VAL A 139 4.99 18.85 -18.83
C VAL A 139 6.08 19.63 -19.54
N ALA A 140 5.69 20.72 -20.24
CA ALA A 140 6.62 21.58 -20.96
C ALA A 140 7.70 22.17 -20.04
N THR A 141 8.95 22.21 -20.49
CA THR A 141 10.06 22.86 -19.80
C THR A 141 10.19 24.32 -20.14
N GLY A 142 9.78 24.70 -21.34
CA GLY A 142 9.96 26.06 -21.91
C GLY A 142 11.35 26.27 -22.52
N VAL A 143 12.14 25.22 -22.68
CA VAL A 143 13.45 25.24 -23.35
C VAL A 143 13.53 24.15 -24.42
N ASP A 144 14.39 24.37 -25.42
CA ASP A 144 14.70 23.39 -26.47
C ASP A 144 15.66 22.32 -25.89
N ILE A 145 15.10 21.19 -25.47
CA ILE A 145 15.87 20.10 -24.85
C ILE A 145 16.44 19.14 -25.89
N ASP A 146 15.67 18.89 -26.95
CA ASP A 146 16.07 17.93 -28.00
C ASP A 146 16.97 18.55 -29.07
N GLY A 147 17.23 19.87 -28.98
CA GLY A 147 18.16 20.57 -29.84
C GLY A 147 17.66 20.77 -31.31
N ASN A 148 16.35 20.70 -31.53
CA ASN A 148 15.79 20.83 -32.87
C ASN A 148 15.57 22.28 -33.32
N GLY A 149 15.88 23.27 -32.46
CA GLY A 149 15.73 24.71 -32.71
C GLY A 149 14.30 25.23 -32.50
N GLN A 150 13.39 24.42 -31.98
CA GLN A 150 12.02 24.81 -31.65
C GLN A 150 11.77 24.53 -30.16
N ILE A 151 10.96 25.36 -29.52
CA ILE A 151 10.54 25.17 -28.14
C ILE A 151 9.13 24.59 -28.13
N GLY A 152 8.96 23.44 -27.50
CA GLY A 152 7.67 22.77 -27.37
C GLY A 152 7.64 21.40 -28.04
N GLY A 153 6.60 20.65 -27.74
CA GLY A 153 6.50 19.27 -28.18
C GLY A 153 6.96 18.25 -27.15
N PRO A 154 6.86 16.96 -27.50
CA PRO A 154 7.18 15.89 -26.56
C PRO A 154 8.66 15.79 -26.16
N GLY A 155 9.59 16.21 -27.05
CA GLY A 155 11.02 16.20 -26.81
C GLY A 155 11.46 17.24 -25.78
N ASP A 156 10.74 18.36 -25.69
CA ASP A 156 11.02 19.46 -24.76
C ASP A 156 10.24 19.39 -23.46
N ALA A 157 9.55 18.30 -23.22
CA ALA A 157 8.90 18.09 -21.94
C ALA A 157 9.89 17.62 -20.86
N GLN A 158 9.53 17.79 -19.60
CA GLN A 158 10.28 17.25 -18.46
C GLN A 158 10.59 15.76 -18.62
N SER A 159 9.68 15.04 -19.26
CA SER A 159 9.83 13.67 -19.73
C SER A 159 8.93 13.48 -20.95
N TYR A 160 9.39 12.69 -21.88
CA TYR A 160 8.71 12.49 -23.15
C TYR A 160 7.26 12.07 -22.98
N GLY A 161 6.34 12.88 -23.46
CA GLY A 161 4.90 12.63 -23.43
C GLY A 161 4.15 13.60 -24.31
N ILE A 162 3.06 13.13 -24.94
CA ILE A 162 2.28 13.93 -25.91
C ILE A 162 1.23 14.83 -25.23
N PHE A 163 1.01 14.66 -23.94
CA PHE A 163 0.21 15.55 -23.10
C PHE A 163 0.66 15.48 -21.64
N ALA A 164 0.44 16.55 -20.88
CA ALA A 164 0.75 16.59 -19.46
C ALA A 164 -0.14 15.60 -18.66
N GLY A 165 0.49 14.66 -17.96
CA GLY A 165 -0.22 13.60 -17.23
C GLY A 165 -0.17 12.23 -17.89
N GLN A 166 0.40 12.10 -19.09
CA GLN A 166 0.59 10.79 -19.70
C GLN A 166 1.55 9.91 -18.86
N ARG A 167 1.29 8.62 -18.78
CA ARG A 167 2.20 7.63 -18.14
C ARG A 167 2.55 7.89 -16.67
N GLY A 168 1.61 8.42 -15.87
CA GLY A 168 1.84 8.68 -14.45
C GLY A 168 2.01 7.43 -13.59
N LEU A 169 2.10 7.68 -12.28
CA LEU A 169 2.10 6.68 -11.21
C LEU A 169 0.76 6.71 -10.48
N LEU A 170 0.26 5.52 -10.13
CA LEU A 170 -0.88 5.35 -9.25
C LEU A 170 -0.52 4.37 -8.13
N LEU A 171 -0.59 4.83 -6.88
CA LEU A 171 -0.50 3.97 -5.72
C LEU A 171 -1.89 3.66 -5.21
N LEU A 172 -2.17 2.40 -4.98
CA LEU A 172 -3.37 1.93 -4.30
C LEU A 172 -2.98 1.15 -3.04
N SER A 173 -3.76 1.27 -1.98
CA SER A 173 -3.51 0.53 -0.74
C SER A 173 -4.81 0.19 -0.01
N ARG A 174 -4.81 -0.95 0.67
CA ARG A 174 -5.82 -1.31 1.67
C ARG A 174 -5.57 -0.59 2.99
N LEU A 175 -4.32 -0.22 3.24
CA LEU A 175 -3.88 0.50 4.43
C LEU A 175 -3.84 2.01 4.14
N PRO A 176 -4.14 2.87 5.11
CA PRO A 176 -4.03 4.31 4.93
C PRO A 176 -2.56 4.71 4.70
N PHE A 177 -2.36 5.64 3.75
CA PHE A 177 -1.07 6.31 3.58
C PHE A 177 -0.92 7.44 4.60
N ASP A 178 0.27 7.65 5.10
CA ASP A 178 0.63 8.84 5.89
C ASP A 178 0.84 10.05 4.95
N VAL A 179 -0.27 10.62 4.52
CA VAL A 179 -0.28 11.73 3.56
C VAL A 179 0.38 12.98 4.11
N GLN A 180 0.26 13.21 5.43
CA GLN A 180 0.79 14.44 6.07
C GLN A 180 2.32 14.46 6.09
N ASN A 181 2.97 13.30 6.19
CA ASN A 181 4.43 13.16 6.19
C ASN A 181 4.96 12.66 4.83
N SER A 182 4.11 12.57 3.81
CA SER A 182 4.55 12.21 2.45
C SER A 182 5.35 13.37 1.82
N GLN A 183 6.38 13.00 1.06
CA GLN A 183 7.25 13.96 0.37
C GLN A 183 7.23 13.67 -1.13
N ASP A 184 6.91 14.68 -1.93
CA ASP A 184 6.96 14.62 -3.39
C ASP A 184 8.25 15.26 -3.90
N HIS A 185 9.20 14.43 -4.33
CA HIS A 185 10.48 14.84 -4.87
C HIS A 185 10.45 15.08 -6.39
N SER A 186 9.29 15.00 -7.02
CA SER A 186 9.14 15.11 -8.49
C SER A 186 9.59 16.45 -9.07
N GLN A 187 9.68 17.49 -8.21
CA GLN A 187 10.06 18.85 -8.63
C GLN A 187 11.55 19.16 -8.50
N VAL A 188 12.34 18.27 -7.91
CA VAL A 188 13.79 18.47 -7.70
C VAL A 188 14.48 18.61 -9.06
N LEU A 189 15.28 19.65 -9.22
CA LEU A 189 16.07 19.86 -10.44
C LEU A 189 17.20 18.84 -10.52
N TRP A 190 17.43 18.28 -11.70
CA TRP A 190 18.49 17.29 -11.88
C TRP A 190 19.87 17.83 -11.57
N ALA A 191 20.13 19.07 -11.96
CA ALA A 191 21.41 19.75 -11.67
C ALA A 191 21.68 20.04 -10.19
N GLU A 192 20.65 19.99 -9.32
CA GLU A 192 20.76 20.28 -7.88
C GLU A 192 20.98 19.02 -7.04
N VAL A 193 20.95 17.86 -7.65
CA VAL A 193 21.17 16.58 -6.94
C VAL A 193 22.64 16.45 -6.56
N PRO A 194 22.98 16.04 -5.33
CA PRO A 194 24.36 15.80 -4.94
C PRO A 194 25.04 14.81 -5.86
N GLN A 195 26.25 15.13 -6.35
CA GLN A 195 27.03 14.29 -7.27
C GLN A 195 26.31 14.01 -8.61
N THR A 196 25.47 14.93 -9.06
CA THR A 196 24.72 14.80 -10.32
C THR A 196 25.66 14.49 -11.50
N GLN A 197 25.19 13.61 -12.37
CA GLN A 197 25.82 13.31 -13.65
C GLN A 197 25.29 14.19 -14.81
N SER A 198 24.43 15.19 -14.50
CA SER A 198 23.93 16.15 -15.50
C SER A 198 25.09 16.96 -16.06
N THR A 199 25.18 17.00 -17.38
CA THR A 199 26.08 17.87 -18.15
C THR A 199 25.27 18.84 -19.01
N ASP A 200 23.99 19.04 -18.65
CA ASP A 200 23.08 19.90 -19.40
C ASP A 200 23.61 21.36 -19.42
N PRO A 201 23.43 22.09 -20.54
CA PRO A 201 23.68 23.53 -20.60
C PRO A 201 22.87 24.28 -19.52
N PRO A 202 23.33 25.48 -19.08
CA PRO A 202 22.73 26.20 -17.99
C PRO A 202 21.23 26.47 -18.12
N GLU A 203 20.73 26.69 -19.33
CA GLU A 203 19.31 26.91 -19.64
C GLU A 203 18.48 25.65 -19.42
N ILE A 204 18.98 24.48 -19.78
CA ILE A 204 18.34 23.18 -19.56
C ILE A 204 18.46 22.79 -18.08
N ALA A 205 19.64 22.96 -17.49
CA ALA A 205 19.92 22.62 -16.10
C ALA A 205 18.98 23.32 -15.10
N LYS A 206 18.56 24.55 -15.40
CA LYS A 206 17.61 25.34 -14.60
C LYS A 206 16.15 24.87 -14.75
N ALA A 207 15.84 24.09 -15.78
CA ALA A 207 14.50 23.68 -16.10
C ALA A 207 14.24 22.19 -15.88
N GLN A 208 15.26 21.33 -16.12
CA GLN A 208 15.10 19.89 -16.13
C GLN A 208 15.04 19.29 -14.72
N ARG A 209 13.98 18.60 -14.44
CA ARG A 209 13.80 17.85 -13.18
C ARG A 209 14.50 16.49 -13.23
N LEU A 210 14.93 15.98 -12.05
CA LEU A 210 15.50 14.65 -11.96
C LEU A 210 14.46 13.57 -12.27
N ALA A 211 13.33 13.56 -11.55
CA ALA A 211 12.33 12.51 -11.68
C ALA A 211 11.74 12.46 -13.10
N TYR A 212 11.89 11.31 -13.77
CA TYR A 212 11.35 11.11 -15.11
C TYR A 212 9.82 11.16 -15.13
N VAL A 213 9.17 10.39 -14.27
CA VAL A 213 7.71 10.42 -14.13
C VAL A 213 7.33 11.19 -12.88
N ALA A 214 7.59 10.62 -11.72
CA ALA A 214 7.37 11.19 -10.40
C ALA A 214 8.21 10.42 -9.40
N MET A 215 8.48 11.01 -8.23
CA MET A 215 9.20 10.38 -7.14
C MET A 215 8.51 10.74 -5.83
N LEU A 216 7.78 9.78 -5.27
CA LEU A 216 6.96 9.98 -4.08
C LEU A 216 7.45 9.09 -2.95
N GLN A 217 7.79 9.70 -1.82
CA GLN A 217 8.02 9.02 -0.55
C GLN A 217 6.78 9.14 0.33
N THR A 218 6.29 8.02 0.82
CA THR A 218 5.16 7.95 1.76
C THR A 218 5.39 6.78 2.73
N SER A 219 4.50 6.58 3.68
CA SER A 219 4.52 5.40 4.55
C SER A 219 3.12 4.84 4.78
N ILE A 220 3.09 3.58 5.20
CA ILE A 220 1.93 2.88 5.71
C ILE A 220 2.29 2.30 7.08
N THR A 221 1.30 1.98 7.89
CA THR A 221 1.51 1.23 9.14
C THR A 221 1.02 -0.21 8.98
N TRP A 222 1.91 -1.17 9.24
CA TRP A 222 1.61 -2.59 9.26
C TRP A 222 1.97 -3.20 10.61
N GLN A 223 1.01 -3.81 11.31
CA GLN A 223 1.23 -4.40 12.64
C GLN A 223 1.96 -3.47 13.62
N GLN A 224 1.55 -2.19 13.65
CA GLN A 224 2.15 -1.11 14.47
C GLN A 224 3.57 -0.68 14.03
N HIS A 225 4.11 -1.21 12.93
CA HIS A 225 5.39 -0.80 12.37
C HIS A 225 5.19 0.10 11.16
N PRO A 226 5.83 1.28 11.10
CA PRO A 226 5.83 2.10 9.91
C PRO A 226 6.70 1.46 8.81
N ILE A 227 6.17 1.41 7.60
CA ILE A 227 6.88 0.94 6.41
C ILE A 227 6.98 2.11 5.45
N SER A 228 8.19 2.56 5.19
CA SER A 228 8.45 3.61 4.20
C SER A 228 8.39 3.03 2.79
N LEU A 229 7.73 3.76 1.90
CA LEU A 229 7.56 3.43 0.49
C LEU A 229 8.14 4.56 -0.34
N LEU A 230 9.18 4.29 -1.12
CA LEU A 230 9.66 5.18 -2.16
C LEU A 230 9.20 4.64 -3.51
N THR A 231 8.39 5.41 -4.23
CA THR A 231 7.79 4.99 -5.50
C THR A 231 8.21 5.95 -6.59
N PHE A 232 8.84 5.42 -7.63
CA PHE A 232 9.23 6.18 -8.82
C PHE A 232 9.24 5.27 -10.06
N HIS A 233 9.37 5.89 -11.23
CA HIS A 233 9.57 5.20 -12.49
C HIS A 233 10.70 5.93 -13.22
N ALA A 234 11.87 5.34 -13.18
CA ALA A 234 13.07 5.93 -13.73
C ALA A 234 13.03 6.09 -15.26
N SER A 235 13.81 7.02 -15.78
CA SER A 235 14.02 7.20 -17.21
C SER A 235 14.55 5.93 -17.84
N PRO A 236 14.11 5.57 -19.07
CA PRO A 236 14.72 4.47 -19.79
C PRO A 236 16.17 4.85 -20.17
N PRO A 237 17.19 4.00 -19.89
CA PRO A 237 18.59 4.30 -20.24
C PRO A 237 18.88 4.00 -21.71
N ILE A 238 18.01 4.47 -22.59
CA ILE A 238 18.03 4.28 -24.06
C ILE A 238 17.37 5.48 -24.75
N PHE A 239 17.38 5.51 -26.06
CA PHE A 239 16.78 6.57 -26.91
C PHE A 239 17.50 7.91 -26.83
N ASP A 240 18.77 7.93 -26.56
CA ASP A 240 19.63 9.10 -26.58
C ASP A 240 20.86 8.91 -27.49
N GLY A 241 21.56 10.02 -27.73
CA GLY A 241 22.75 10.06 -28.54
C GLY A 241 24.00 9.59 -27.79
N PRO A 242 25.20 9.88 -28.35
CA PRO A 242 26.48 9.48 -27.74
C PRO A 242 26.72 10.10 -26.36
N GLU A 243 25.94 11.09 -25.96
CA GLU A 243 26.04 11.76 -24.65
C GLU A 243 25.42 10.98 -23.51
N ASP A 244 24.67 9.91 -23.78
CA ASP A 244 24.04 9.01 -22.79
C ASP A 244 23.26 9.77 -21.71
N ARG A 245 22.51 10.80 -22.12
CA ARG A 245 21.80 11.69 -21.21
C ARG A 245 20.74 10.93 -20.38
N ASN A 246 19.98 10.06 -21.05
CA ASN A 246 18.95 9.24 -20.35
C ASN A 246 19.60 8.20 -19.43
N GLY A 247 20.71 7.60 -19.82
CA GLY A 247 21.48 6.65 -18.98
C GLY A 247 21.97 7.33 -17.70
N ARG A 248 22.56 8.52 -17.80
CA ARG A 248 23.04 9.30 -16.65
C ARG A 248 21.87 9.72 -15.73
N ARG A 249 20.76 10.18 -16.32
CA ARG A 249 19.58 10.52 -15.54
C ARG A 249 19.00 9.31 -14.80
N ASN A 250 18.92 8.15 -15.48
CA ASN A 250 18.50 6.90 -14.85
C ASN A 250 19.39 6.53 -13.67
N ALA A 251 20.71 6.65 -13.82
CA ALA A 251 21.67 6.35 -12.76
C ALA A 251 21.48 7.28 -11.54
N ASP A 252 21.29 8.58 -11.77
CA ASP A 252 21.04 9.56 -10.71
C ASP A 252 19.68 9.34 -10.01
N GLU A 253 18.62 8.96 -10.77
CA GLU A 253 17.34 8.60 -10.19
C GLU A 253 17.45 7.38 -9.25
N ILE A 254 18.23 6.38 -9.62
CA ILE A 254 18.43 5.18 -8.80
C ILE A 254 19.32 5.47 -7.59
N ALA A 255 20.33 6.32 -7.73
CA ALA A 255 21.23 6.72 -6.64
C ALA A 255 20.55 7.57 -5.59
#